data_54017da2c49b1ca9a24420940080c54d
#
_entry.id   54017da2c49b1ca9a24420940080c54d
#
_cell.length_a   1.000
_cell.length_b   1.000
_cell.length_c   1.000
_cell.angle_alpha   90.00
_cell.angle_beta   90.00
_cell.angle_gamma   90.00
#
_symmetry.space_group_name_H-M   'P 1'
#
loop_
_entity.id
_entity.type
_entity.pdbx_description
1 polymer ?
#
loop_
_entity_poly.entity_id
_entity_poly.type
_entity_poly.pdbx_seq_one_letter_code
_entity_poly.pdbx_strand_id
1 'polypeptide(L)' 'MLMTQKVKVSLGATVKLNPDDPKGFEFLRLDVGYERDIPYREDRTKAYEEAWSIVEEELTSAISEMREKVNNAG' A
#
# COMPACT_ATOMS: atom_id res chain seq x y z
N MET A 1 -2.93 28.95 18.43
CA MET A 1 -2.88 28.31 17.10
C MET A 1 -2.62 26.83 17.27
N LEU A 2 -3.59 26.04 16.87
CA LEU A 2 -3.50 24.59 16.99
C LEU A 2 -2.70 24.04 15.82
N MET A 3 -1.51 23.54 16.11
CA MET A 3 -0.73 22.87 15.10
C MET A 3 -1.21 21.42 15.03
N THR A 4 -1.93 21.10 13.97
CA THR A 4 -2.30 19.72 13.73
C THR A 4 -1.09 18.98 13.16
N GLN A 5 -0.79 17.84 13.76
CA GLN A 5 0.22 16.94 13.20
C GLN A 5 -0.44 16.06 12.15
N LYS A 6 0.33 15.69 11.16
CA LYS A 6 -0.14 14.79 10.13
C LYS A 6 0.69 13.51 10.13
N VAL A 7 0.03 12.40 9.90
CA VAL A 7 0.71 11.16 9.58
C VAL A 7 0.61 10.95 8.07
N LYS A 8 1.75 10.67 7.48
CA LYS A 8 1.83 10.37 6.04
C LYS A 8 2.75 9.17 5.87
N VAL A 9 2.22 8.12 5.29
CA VAL A 9 2.99 6.92 5.01
C VAL A 9 2.74 6.51 3.56
N SER A 10 3.75 5.94 2.95
CA SER A 10 3.61 5.42 1.60
C SER A 10 4.43 4.15 1.47
N LEU A 11 3.96 3.25 0.63
CA LEU A 11 4.59 1.98 0.40
C LEU A 11 4.47 1.66 -1.09
N GLY A 12 5.59 1.28 -1.69
CA GLY A 12 5.62 0.90 -3.09
C GLY A 12 6.12 -0.52 -3.25
N ALA A 13 5.65 -1.18 -4.29
CA ALA A 13 6.12 -2.51 -4.62
C ALA A 13 6.15 -2.69 -6.13
N THR A 14 7.17 -3.38 -6.62
CA THR A 14 7.25 -3.80 -8.00
C THR A 14 6.90 -5.28 -8.04
N VAL A 15 5.85 -5.61 -8.77
CA VAL A 15 5.29 -6.95 -8.78
C VAL A 15 5.43 -7.52 -10.19
N LYS A 16 5.95 -8.74 -10.27
CA LYS A 16 6.01 -9.46 -11.53
C LYS A 16 4.60 -9.97 -11.85
N LEU A 17 4.08 -9.59 -13.00
CA LEU A 17 2.70 -9.93 -13.39
C LEU A 17 2.49 -11.42 -13.58
N ASN A 18 3.48 -12.11 -14.09
CA ASN A 18 3.41 -13.55 -14.27
C ASN A 18 4.60 -14.21 -13.56
N PRO A 19 4.46 -14.54 -12.28
CA PRO A 19 5.58 -15.10 -11.52
C PRO A 19 6.01 -16.49 -11.98
N ASP A 20 5.16 -17.20 -12.71
CA ASP A 20 5.45 -18.53 -13.20
C ASP A 20 6.22 -18.55 -14.53
N ASP A 21 6.34 -17.41 -15.17
CA ASP A 21 7.07 -17.29 -16.44
C ASP A 21 8.48 -16.77 -16.17
N PRO A 22 9.51 -17.62 -16.25
CA PRO A 22 10.87 -17.17 -16.00
C PRO A 22 11.41 -16.19 -17.05
N LYS A 23 10.76 -16.11 -18.19
CA LYS A 23 11.12 -15.18 -19.26
C LYS A 23 10.27 -13.92 -19.29
N GLY A 24 9.30 -13.81 -18.39
CA GLY A 24 8.41 -12.68 -18.34
C GLY A 24 9.10 -11.44 -17.83
N PHE A 25 9.00 -10.35 -18.57
CA PHE A 25 9.58 -9.06 -18.21
C PHE A 25 8.53 -8.04 -17.83
N GLU A 26 7.29 -8.48 -17.68
CA GLU A 26 6.21 -7.57 -17.31
C GLU A 26 6.15 -7.37 -15.82
N PHE A 27 6.36 -6.13 -15.41
CA PHE A 27 6.31 -5.73 -14.01
C PHE A 27 5.29 -4.62 -13.85
N LEU A 28 4.61 -4.65 -12.74
CA LEU A 28 3.69 -3.60 -12.36
C LEU A 28 4.21 -2.93 -11.10
N ARG A 29 4.27 -1.61 -11.11
CA ARG A 29 4.61 -0.87 -9.92
C ARG A 29 3.34 -0.35 -9.28
N LEU A 30 3.19 -0.65 -8.00
CA LEU A 30 2.07 -0.20 -7.21
C LEU A 30 2.58 0.69 -6.09
N ASP A 31 1.94 1.83 -5.94
CA ASP A 31 2.25 2.74 -4.85
C ASP A 31 0.97 3.04 -4.09
N VAL A 32 1.01 2.89 -2.78
CA VAL A 32 -0.12 3.17 -1.92
C VAL A 32 0.30 4.21 -0.90
N GLY A 33 -0.50 5.24 -0.73
CA GLY A 33 -0.24 6.27 0.25
C GLY A 33 -1.44 6.50 1.14
N TYR A 34 -1.16 6.93 2.37
CA TYR A 34 -2.20 7.26 3.34
C TYR A 34 -1.76 8.48 4.12
N GLU A 35 -2.67 9.42 4.25
CA GLU A 35 -2.40 10.65 4.99
C GLU A 35 -3.66 11.03 5.76
N ARG A 36 -3.49 11.41 7.02
CA ARG A 36 -4.56 11.99 7.80
C ARG A 36 -4.01 12.90 8.89
N ASP A 37 -4.87 13.75 9.39
CA ASP A 37 -4.52 14.58 10.52
C ASP A 37 -4.56 13.74 11.80
N ILE A 38 -3.64 14.04 12.72
CA ILE A 38 -3.60 13.39 14.02
C ILE A 38 -4.27 14.33 15.02
N PRO A 39 -5.41 13.95 15.63
CA PRO A 39 -6.04 14.77 16.65
C PRO A 39 -5.09 14.99 17.83
N TYR A 40 -5.23 16.13 18.48
CA TYR A 40 -4.37 16.55 19.57
C TYR A 40 -4.19 15.50 20.66
N ARG A 41 -5.23 14.72 20.94
CA ARG A 41 -5.20 13.72 22.01
C ARG A 41 -4.82 12.33 21.59
N GLU A 42 -4.59 12.14 20.31
CA GLU A 42 -4.24 10.82 19.80
C GLU A 42 -2.74 10.57 19.91
N ASP A 43 -2.39 9.35 20.29
CA ASP A 43 -1.00 8.92 20.36
C ASP A 43 -0.43 8.83 18.92
N ARG A 44 0.64 9.56 18.69
CA ARG A 44 1.30 9.58 17.39
C ARG A 44 1.77 8.19 16.95
N THR A 45 2.30 7.41 17.88
CA THR A 45 2.76 6.04 17.60
C THR A 45 1.62 5.17 17.10
N LYS A 46 0.47 5.26 17.74
CA LYS A 46 -0.71 4.50 17.32
C LYS A 46 -1.20 4.96 15.95
N ALA A 47 -1.13 6.27 15.68
CA ALA A 47 -1.54 6.81 14.38
C ALA A 47 -0.66 6.24 13.26
N TYR A 48 0.64 6.16 13.48
CA TYR A 48 1.55 5.57 12.50
C TYR A 48 1.35 4.07 12.33
N GLU A 49 1.14 3.34 13.41
CA GLU A 49 0.87 1.91 13.34
C GLU A 49 -0.38 1.62 12.53
N GLU A 50 -1.44 2.39 12.78
CA GLU A 50 -2.68 2.27 12.03
C GLU A 50 -2.48 2.60 10.55
N ALA A 51 -1.76 3.68 10.26
CA ALA A 51 -1.49 4.10 8.89
C ALA A 51 -0.70 3.03 8.12
N TRP A 52 0.32 2.46 8.74
CA TRP A 52 1.10 1.37 8.13
C TRP A 52 0.24 0.14 7.87
N SER A 53 -0.61 -0.21 8.82
CA SER A 53 -1.52 -1.35 8.68
C SER A 53 -2.46 -1.16 7.49
N ILE A 54 -3.01 0.03 7.34
CA ILE A 54 -3.91 0.36 6.23
C ILE A 54 -3.18 0.24 4.89
N VAL A 55 -1.98 0.83 4.81
CA VAL A 55 -1.20 0.82 3.57
C VAL A 55 -0.78 -0.60 3.18
N GLU A 56 -0.33 -1.39 4.16
CA GLU A 56 0.05 -2.78 3.91
C GLU A 56 -1.12 -3.61 3.43
N GLU A 57 -2.27 -3.44 4.05
CA GLU A 57 -3.49 -4.16 3.67
C GLU A 57 -3.95 -3.79 2.27
N GLU A 58 -3.96 -2.50 1.96
CA GLU A 58 -4.34 -2.02 0.63
C GLU A 58 -3.38 -2.53 -0.45
N LEU A 59 -2.09 -2.49 -0.18
CA LEU A 59 -1.09 -2.98 -1.13
C LEU A 59 -1.24 -4.48 -1.37
N THR A 60 -1.41 -5.25 -0.30
CA THR A 60 -1.60 -6.70 -0.40
C THR A 60 -2.86 -7.04 -1.21
N SER A 61 -3.95 -6.32 -0.95
CA SER A 61 -5.20 -6.51 -1.69
C SER A 61 -5.03 -6.18 -3.17
N ALA A 62 -4.35 -5.09 -3.48
CA ALA A 62 -4.11 -4.69 -4.85
C ALA A 62 -3.28 -5.72 -5.61
N ILE A 63 -2.23 -6.24 -4.98
CA ILE A 63 -1.38 -7.28 -5.59
C ILE A 63 -2.20 -8.53 -5.87
N SER A 64 -3.00 -8.95 -4.89
CA SER A 64 -3.85 -10.14 -5.03
C SER A 64 -4.85 -9.99 -6.17
N GLU A 65 -5.51 -8.84 -6.26
CA GLU A 65 -6.45 -8.57 -7.35
C GLU A 65 -5.78 -8.59 -8.72
N MET A 66 -4.61 -7.98 -8.82
CA MET A 66 -3.90 -7.93 -10.10
C MET A 66 -3.46 -9.32 -10.56
N ARG A 67 -2.97 -10.15 -9.65
CA ARG A 67 -2.58 -11.52 -9.96
C ARG A 67 -3.77 -12.35 -10.38
N GLU A 68 -4.90 -12.17 -9.73
CA GLU A 68 -6.13 -12.87 -10.07
C GLU A 68 -6.60 -12.50 -11.48
N LYS A 69 -6.55 -11.21 -11.83
CA LYS A 69 -6.93 -10.76 -13.17
C LYS A 69 -6.03 -11.34 -14.25
N VAL A 70 -4.73 -11.39 -14.00
CA VAL A 70 -3.78 -11.96 -14.96
C VAL A 70 -4.06 -13.46 -15.15
N ASN A 71 -4.31 -14.19 -14.09
CA ASN A 71 -4.60 -15.63 -14.15
C ASN A 71 -5.91 -15.92 -14.86
N ASN A 72 -6.91 -15.04 -14.72
CA ASN A 72 -8.22 -15.23 -15.33
C ASN A 72 -8.26 -14.80 -16.80
N ALA A 73 -7.31 -13.98 -17.22
CA ALA A 73 -7.26 -13.48 -18.59
C ALA A 73 -6.56 -14.43 -19.56
N GLY A 74 -5.90 -15.44 -19.01
CA GLY A 74 -5.20 -16.43 -19.82
C GLY A 74 -6.05 -17.64 -20.15
#